data_abeed7357ae5106c5d7ac3e054218d62
#
_entry.id   abeed7357ae5106c5d7ac3e054218d62
#
_cell.length_a   1.000
_cell.length_b   1.000
_cell.length_c   1.000
_cell.angle_alpha   90.00
_cell.angle_beta   90.00
_cell.angle_gamma   90.00
#
_symmetry.space_group_name_H-M   'P 1'
#
loop_
_entity.id
_entity.type
_entity.pdbx_description
1 polymer ?
#
loop_
_entity_poly.entity_id
_entity_poly.type
_entity_poly.pdbx_seq_one_letter_code
_entity_poly.pdbx_strand_id
1 'polypeptide(L)'
;MSQFEYKPRIADGVLEKKLRSSGAVLVEGPKWCGKTTTSEQHAKSINYISDPVNLNKNMILAEMNINALLEGDKPKLLDEWQIIPQLWDAVRFEIDHSKGIGQFIMTGSAVPPEKEKQAKIHHTGTGRITSLRMRPMSLWESGESSGEVSLAHLFNNPGTQIYSESK
;
A
#
# COMPACT_ATOMS: atom_id res chain seq x y z
N MET A 1 23.60 -10.47 -10.81
CA MET A 1 22.42 -10.18 -10.01
C MET A 1 21.23 -10.25 -10.95
N SER A 2 20.33 -11.22 -10.79
CA SER A 2 19.09 -11.27 -11.56
C SER A 2 18.25 -10.05 -11.15
N GLN A 3 18.04 -9.12 -12.08
CA GLN A 3 17.03 -8.10 -11.90
C GLN A 3 15.70 -8.83 -11.74
N PHE A 4 15.13 -8.78 -10.54
CA PHE A 4 13.75 -9.22 -10.34
C PHE A 4 12.85 -8.28 -11.15
N GLU A 5 12.34 -8.80 -12.26
CA GLU A 5 11.36 -8.08 -13.06
C GLU A 5 10.04 -8.00 -12.28
N TYR A 6 9.50 -6.80 -12.15
CA TYR A 6 8.22 -6.59 -11.48
C TYR A 6 7.09 -7.28 -12.27
N LYS A 7 6.33 -8.13 -11.61
CA LYS A 7 5.11 -8.70 -12.18
C LYS A 7 3.92 -7.83 -11.80
N PRO A 8 3.19 -7.26 -12.78
CA PRO A 8 2.01 -6.43 -12.51
C PRO A 8 0.99 -7.16 -11.64
N ARG A 9 0.38 -6.41 -10.73
CA ARG A 9 -0.60 -6.92 -9.77
C ARG A 9 -1.99 -6.39 -10.10
N ILE A 10 -3.02 -7.15 -9.80
CA ILE A 10 -4.41 -6.65 -9.82
C ILE A 10 -4.54 -5.42 -8.93
N ALA A 11 -3.78 -5.39 -7.85
CA ALA A 11 -3.71 -4.28 -6.91
C ALA A 11 -3.24 -2.96 -7.55
N ASP A 12 -2.42 -2.97 -8.61
CA ASP A 12 -1.92 -1.75 -9.27
C ASP A 12 -3.06 -0.88 -9.77
N GLY A 13 -3.99 -1.45 -10.55
CA GLY A 13 -5.13 -0.70 -11.07
C GLY A 13 -6.08 -0.20 -9.98
N VAL A 14 -6.17 -0.89 -8.84
CA VAL A 14 -6.95 -0.45 -7.69
C VAL A 14 -6.24 0.69 -6.96
N LEU A 15 -4.93 0.60 -6.79
CA LEU A 15 -4.11 1.64 -6.16
C LEU A 15 -4.18 2.94 -6.95
N GLU A 16 -4.02 2.88 -8.28
CA GLU A 16 -4.17 4.06 -9.15
C GLU A 16 -5.53 4.75 -9.01
N LYS A 17 -6.62 3.97 -9.05
CA LYS A 17 -7.97 4.52 -8.89
C LYS A 17 -8.13 5.22 -7.54
N LYS A 18 -7.59 4.63 -6.48
CA LYS A 18 -7.65 5.21 -5.14
C LYS A 18 -6.80 6.48 -5.01
N LEU A 19 -5.62 6.51 -5.61
CA LEU A 19 -4.76 7.71 -5.65
C LEU A 19 -5.42 8.88 -6.41
N ARG A 20 -6.28 8.58 -7.39
CA ARG A 20 -7.05 9.62 -8.12
C ARG A 20 -8.25 10.14 -7.34
N SER A 21 -8.64 9.53 -6.23
CA SER A 21 -9.86 9.87 -5.48
C SER A 21 -9.63 10.21 -4.01
N SER A 22 -8.45 9.97 -3.46
CA SER A 22 -8.15 10.17 -2.05
C SER A 22 -6.79 10.84 -1.87
N GLY A 23 -6.60 11.55 -0.78
CA GLY A 23 -5.33 12.21 -0.45
C GLY A 23 -4.21 11.21 -0.18
N ALA A 24 -4.52 10.11 0.49
CA ALA A 24 -3.59 9.00 0.72
C ALA A 24 -4.26 7.63 0.56
N VAL A 25 -3.44 6.62 0.29
CA VAL A 25 -3.86 5.21 0.25
C VAL A 25 -3.02 4.41 1.24
N LEU A 26 -3.70 3.74 2.18
CA LEU A 26 -3.09 2.76 3.06
C LEU A 26 -3.11 1.39 2.37
N VAL A 27 -1.95 0.86 2.03
CA VAL A 27 -1.79 -0.50 1.49
C VAL A 27 -1.47 -1.45 2.63
N GLU A 28 -2.45 -2.26 3.01
CA GLU A 28 -2.33 -3.21 4.11
C GLU A 28 -2.45 -4.66 3.61
N GLY A 29 -1.87 -5.59 4.35
CA GLY A 29 -1.90 -7.01 3.99
C GLY A 29 -0.83 -7.81 4.71
N PRO A 30 -0.82 -9.15 4.55
CA PRO A 30 0.14 -10.01 5.22
C PRO A 30 1.58 -9.68 4.82
N LYS A 31 2.53 -10.12 5.62
CA LYS A 31 3.95 -10.04 5.24
C LYS A 31 4.19 -10.79 3.94
N TRP A 32 5.13 -10.30 3.14
CA TRP A 32 5.57 -10.92 1.88
C TRP A 32 4.54 -10.93 0.73
N CYS A 33 3.38 -10.25 0.88
CA CYS A 33 2.40 -10.16 -0.21
C CYS A 33 2.74 -9.13 -1.30
N GLY A 34 3.86 -8.39 -1.17
CA GLY A 34 4.35 -7.45 -2.18
C GLY A 34 3.89 -6.00 -1.99
N LYS A 35 3.44 -5.59 -0.79
CA LYS A 35 2.97 -4.20 -0.51
C LYS A 35 3.98 -3.14 -0.95
N THR A 36 5.20 -3.24 -0.43
CA THR A 36 6.28 -2.29 -0.71
C THR A 36 6.58 -2.25 -2.20
N THR A 37 6.84 -3.41 -2.82
CA THR A 37 7.19 -3.51 -4.24
C THR A 37 6.11 -2.93 -5.16
N THR A 38 4.83 -3.22 -4.91
CA THR A 38 3.71 -2.63 -5.66
C THR A 38 3.63 -1.11 -5.42
N SER A 39 3.78 -0.66 -4.18
CA SER A 39 3.71 0.78 -3.85
C SER A 39 4.85 1.58 -4.49
N GLU A 40 6.04 1.01 -4.60
CA GLU A 40 7.21 1.60 -5.28
C GLU A 40 6.95 1.91 -6.74
N GLN A 41 6.15 1.09 -7.44
CA GLN A 41 5.82 1.33 -8.85
C GLN A 41 4.98 2.60 -9.07
N HIS A 42 4.28 3.06 -8.03
CA HIS A 42 3.38 4.21 -8.08
C HIS A 42 3.91 5.44 -7.34
N ALA A 43 5.01 5.29 -6.60
CA ALA A 43 5.61 6.38 -5.82
C ALA A 43 6.65 7.16 -6.63
N LYS A 44 6.72 8.48 -6.42
CA LYS A 44 7.77 9.34 -6.97
C LYS A 44 8.90 9.60 -5.98
N SER A 45 8.62 9.49 -4.68
CA SER A 45 9.63 9.51 -3.64
C SER A 45 9.29 8.50 -2.55
N ILE A 46 10.31 8.00 -1.85
CA ILE A 46 10.15 6.90 -0.90
C ILE A 46 10.87 7.24 0.40
N ASN A 47 10.22 6.90 1.51
CA ASN A 47 10.85 6.86 2.83
C ASN A 47 10.60 5.48 3.43
N TYR A 48 11.66 4.68 3.54
CA TYR A 48 11.63 3.40 4.24
C TYR A 48 11.81 3.67 5.73
N ILE A 49 10.70 3.73 6.47
CA ILE A 49 10.72 4.06 7.90
C ILE A 49 11.45 3.00 8.71
N SER A 50 11.36 1.72 8.27
CA SER A 50 11.99 0.57 8.93
C SER A 50 13.46 0.36 8.56
N ASP A 51 14.03 1.16 7.66
CA ASP A 51 15.44 1.01 7.25
C ASP A 51 16.37 1.13 8.46
N PRO A 52 17.12 0.09 8.82
CA PRO A 52 18.00 0.10 9.99
C PRO A 52 19.02 1.25 10.01
N VAL A 53 19.47 1.70 8.82
CA VAL A 53 20.43 2.81 8.70
C VAL A 53 19.78 4.15 9.04
N ASN A 54 18.51 4.32 8.68
CA ASN A 54 17.78 5.58 8.82
C ASN A 54 16.78 5.59 9.98
N LEU A 55 16.52 4.45 10.63
CA LEU A 55 15.49 4.32 11.65
C LEU A 55 15.64 5.35 12.77
N ASN A 56 16.82 5.46 13.38
CA ASN A 56 17.07 6.41 14.46
C ASN A 56 16.92 7.86 13.98
N LYS A 57 17.40 8.17 12.79
CA LYS A 57 17.22 9.49 12.16
C LYS A 57 15.74 9.80 11.95
N ASN A 58 14.98 8.86 11.42
CA ASN A 58 13.53 9.02 11.20
C ASN A 58 12.78 9.24 12.51
N MET A 59 13.15 8.54 13.58
CA MET A 59 12.54 8.73 14.91
C MET A 59 12.85 10.13 15.49
N ILE A 60 14.09 10.58 15.42
CA ILE A 60 14.49 11.92 15.88
C ILE A 60 13.77 13.00 15.05
N LEU A 61 13.71 12.85 13.73
CA LEU A 61 12.98 13.78 12.86
C LEU A 61 11.50 13.83 13.20
N ALA A 62 10.88 12.68 13.51
CA ALA A 62 9.48 12.63 13.91
C ALA A 62 9.19 13.40 15.20
N GLU A 63 10.15 13.44 16.15
CA GLU A 63 10.03 14.18 17.40
C GLU A 63 10.27 15.68 17.20
N MET A 64 11.22 16.06 16.36
CA MET A 64 11.59 17.46 16.14
C MET A 64 10.71 18.16 15.10
N ASN A 65 10.49 17.52 13.97
CA ASN A 65 9.71 18.03 12.85
C ASN A 65 9.21 16.87 11.97
N ILE A 66 8.05 16.32 12.30
CA ILE A 66 7.45 15.19 11.57
C ILE A 66 7.20 15.52 10.09
N ASN A 67 6.96 16.79 9.75
CA ASN A 67 6.70 17.20 8.38
C ASN A 67 7.91 16.96 7.46
N ALA A 68 9.14 16.98 7.99
CA ALA A 68 10.34 16.65 7.23
C ALA A 68 10.29 15.21 6.66
N LEU A 69 9.58 14.28 7.31
CA LEU A 69 9.36 12.92 6.80
C LEU A 69 8.36 12.88 5.65
N LEU A 70 7.52 13.93 5.50
CA LEU A 70 6.49 14.04 4.46
C LEU A 70 6.99 14.76 3.20
N GLU A 71 8.15 15.42 3.26
CA GLU A 71 8.74 16.16 2.14
C GLU A 71 9.18 15.23 1.00
N GLY A 72 9.02 15.69 -0.24
CA GLY A 72 9.41 14.99 -1.46
C GLY A 72 8.30 14.94 -2.50
N ASP A 73 8.62 14.39 -3.68
CA ASP A 73 7.71 14.28 -4.81
C ASP A 73 6.53 13.36 -4.50
N LYS A 74 5.35 13.73 -4.99
CA LYS A 74 4.09 13.01 -4.74
C LYS A 74 3.66 12.16 -5.96
N PRO A 75 3.11 10.97 -5.75
CA PRO A 75 2.86 10.28 -4.48
C PRO A 75 4.14 9.93 -3.72
N LYS A 76 4.15 10.16 -2.40
CA LYS A 76 5.25 9.73 -1.54
C LYS A 76 4.90 8.44 -0.81
N LEU A 77 5.78 7.45 -0.90
CA LEU A 77 5.65 6.21 -0.13
C LEU A 77 6.26 6.39 1.28
N LEU A 78 5.47 6.05 2.29
CA LEU A 78 5.87 5.89 3.68
C LEU A 78 5.77 4.41 4.03
N ASP A 79 6.89 3.68 3.87
CA ASP A 79 6.92 2.22 4.05
C ASP A 79 7.04 1.86 5.54
N GLU A 80 6.15 0.95 6.01
CA GLU A 80 6.02 0.51 7.41
C GLU A 80 5.72 1.69 8.37
N TRP A 81 4.77 2.56 7.98
CA TRP A 81 4.38 3.78 8.71
C TRP A 81 4.09 3.57 10.20
N GLN A 82 3.60 2.40 10.60
CA GLN A 82 3.22 2.09 11.98
C GLN A 82 4.39 2.10 12.98
N ILE A 83 5.63 2.13 12.49
CA ILE A 83 6.82 2.30 13.33
C ILE A 83 6.81 3.70 13.98
N ILE A 84 6.29 4.70 13.25
CA ILE A 84 6.09 6.07 13.71
C ILE A 84 4.59 6.40 13.59
N PRO A 85 3.74 6.01 14.54
CA PRO A 85 2.28 6.14 14.41
C PRO A 85 1.79 7.58 14.23
N GLN A 86 2.56 8.56 14.67
CA GLN A 86 2.28 9.98 14.50
C GLN A 86 2.22 10.41 13.03
N LEU A 87 2.82 9.64 12.11
CA LEU A 87 2.73 9.86 10.66
C LEU A 87 1.28 9.81 10.16
N TRP A 88 0.41 9.04 10.79
CA TRP A 88 -1.00 9.00 10.45
C TRP A 88 -1.67 10.37 10.56
N ASP A 89 -1.51 11.02 11.70
CA ASP A 89 -2.10 12.33 11.94
C ASP A 89 -1.40 13.42 11.11
N ALA A 90 -0.09 13.31 10.91
CA ALA A 90 0.68 14.25 10.08
C ALA A 90 0.24 14.18 8.61
N VAL A 91 0.10 12.99 8.04
CA VAL A 91 -0.41 12.79 6.67
C VAL A 91 -1.83 13.33 6.52
N ARG A 92 -2.72 13.04 7.48
CA ARG A 92 -4.08 13.56 7.47
C ARG A 92 -4.10 15.08 7.48
N PHE A 93 -3.31 15.69 8.36
CA PHE A 93 -3.20 17.15 8.49
C PHE A 93 -2.67 17.78 7.19
N GLU A 94 -1.64 17.21 6.58
CA GLU A 94 -1.08 17.68 5.31
C GLU A 94 -2.11 17.63 4.19
N ILE A 95 -2.89 16.55 4.09
CA ILE A 95 -3.97 16.42 3.10
C ILE A 95 -5.05 17.50 3.32
N ASP A 96 -5.43 17.77 4.57
CA ASP A 96 -6.44 18.79 4.89
C ASP A 96 -5.99 20.20 4.47
N HIS A 97 -4.71 20.49 4.60
CA HIS A 97 -4.15 21.81 4.26
C HIS A 97 -3.89 21.98 2.77
N SER A 98 -3.27 21.01 2.14
CA SER A 98 -2.94 21.05 0.71
C SER A 98 -4.15 20.80 -0.18
N LYS A 99 -5.23 20.18 0.35
CA LYS A 99 -6.42 19.71 -0.39
C LYS A 99 -6.08 18.87 -1.62
N GLY A 100 -4.89 18.26 -1.61
CA GLY A 100 -4.39 17.46 -2.73
C GLY A 100 -4.86 16.00 -2.66
N ILE A 101 -5.04 15.41 -3.82
CA ILE A 101 -5.28 13.97 -3.99
C ILE A 101 -3.99 13.28 -4.43
N GLY A 102 -3.87 11.96 -4.16
CA GLY A 102 -2.74 11.16 -4.61
C GLY A 102 -1.40 11.59 -4.00
N GLN A 103 -1.40 12.10 -2.76
CA GLN A 103 -0.18 12.63 -2.16
C GLN A 103 0.66 11.57 -1.50
N PHE A 104 0.02 10.57 -0.84
CA PHE A 104 0.76 9.59 -0.06
C PHE A 104 0.29 8.17 -0.33
N ILE A 105 1.25 7.25 -0.27
CA ILE A 105 1.03 5.81 -0.15
C ILE A 105 1.65 5.41 1.18
N MET A 106 0.90 4.72 2.02
CA MET A 106 1.36 4.22 3.30
C MET A 106 1.29 2.71 3.28
N THR A 107 2.36 2.01 3.60
CA THR A 107 2.30 0.55 3.73
C THR A 107 2.38 0.15 5.19
N GLY A 108 1.65 -0.90 5.55
CA GLY A 108 1.69 -1.47 6.88
C GLY A 108 1.30 -2.94 6.88
N SER A 109 1.77 -3.69 7.87
CA SER A 109 1.28 -5.04 8.08
C SER A 109 -0.16 -5.01 8.59
N ALA A 110 -0.97 -6.04 8.24
CA ALA A 110 -2.35 -6.17 8.71
C ALA A 110 -2.46 -6.50 10.21
N VAL A 111 -1.33 -6.63 10.90
CA VAL A 111 -1.30 -6.81 12.35
C VAL A 111 -1.56 -5.46 13.00
N PRO A 112 -2.60 -5.32 13.83
CA PRO A 112 -2.85 -4.07 14.54
C PRO A 112 -1.60 -3.65 15.31
N PRO A 113 -1.24 -2.37 15.32
CA PRO A 113 -0.16 -1.89 16.17
C PRO A 113 -0.48 -2.20 17.65
N GLU A 114 0.54 -2.40 18.45
CA GLU A 114 0.39 -2.58 19.90
C GLU A 114 -0.50 -1.48 20.49
N LYS A 115 -1.27 -1.80 21.55
CA LYS A 115 -2.22 -0.85 22.15
C LYS A 115 -1.60 0.51 22.48
N GLU A 116 -0.33 0.53 22.90
CA GLU A 116 0.43 1.77 23.17
C GLU A 116 0.68 2.61 21.93
N LYS A 117 0.85 1.97 20.75
CA LYS A 117 1.02 2.67 19.48
C LYS A 117 -0.31 3.18 18.93
N GLN A 118 -1.41 2.46 19.18
CA GLN A 118 -2.77 2.93 18.83
C GLN A 118 -3.16 4.19 19.61
N ALA A 119 -2.75 4.31 20.87
CA ALA A 119 -3.01 5.48 21.70
C ALA A 119 -2.36 6.77 21.18
N LYS A 120 -1.41 6.68 20.25
CA LYS A 120 -0.75 7.82 19.61
C LYS A 120 -1.46 8.31 18.34
N ILE A 121 -2.51 7.62 17.91
CA ILE A 121 -3.35 8.05 16.77
C ILE A 121 -4.58 8.73 17.33
N HIS A 122 -4.71 10.02 17.08
CA HIS A 122 -5.78 10.84 17.66
C HIS A 122 -7.01 10.98 16.75
N HIS A 123 -6.89 10.66 15.46
CA HIS A 123 -7.95 10.89 14.48
C HIS A 123 -8.16 9.72 13.52
N THR A 124 -9.42 9.60 13.02
CA THR A 124 -9.78 8.57 12.06
C THR A 124 -9.36 8.94 10.67
N GLY A 125 -8.64 8.71 9.87
CA GLY A 125 -8.35 9.13 8.49
C GLY A 125 -9.54 9.19 7.51
N THR A 126 -10.78 9.11 8.02
CA THR A 126 -12.01 9.04 7.21
C THR A 126 -12.10 10.22 6.24
N GLY A 127 -12.33 9.92 4.96
CA GLY A 127 -12.44 10.91 3.87
C GLY A 127 -11.10 11.44 3.33
N ARG A 128 -9.96 11.14 3.96
CA ARG A 128 -8.61 11.55 3.54
C ARG A 128 -7.74 10.36 3.15
N ILE A 129 -7.81 9.30 3.94
CA ILE A 129 -7.03 8.09 3.76
C ILE A 129 -7.99 6.94 3.43
N THR A 130 -7.80 6.31 2.29
CA THR A 130 -8.54 5.09 1.90
C THR A 130 -7.65 3.87 2.03
N SER A 131 -8.21 2.71 2.32
CA SER A 131 -7.42 1.48 2.43
C SER A 131 -7.49 0.63 1.17
N LEU A 132 -6.39 -0.05 0.86
CA LEU A 132 -6.27 -1.09 -0.14
C LEU A 132 -5.76 -2.35 0.54
N ARG A 133 -6.59 -3.38 0.63
CA ARG A 133 -6.17 -4.66 1.15
C ARG A 133 -5.49 -5.49 0.08
N MET A 134 -4.18 -5.63 0.19
CA MET A 134 -3.38 -6.44 -0.72
C MET A 134 -3.34 -7.89 -0.26
N ARG A 135 -3.42 -8.80 -1.20
CA ARG A 135 -3.36 -10.26 -0.99
C ARG A 135 -2.07 -10.82 -1.60
N PRO A 136 -1.65 -12.03 -1.22
CA PRO A 136 -0.59 -12.72 -1.96
C PRO A 136 -0.91 -12.82 -3.45
N MET A 137 0.13 -12.98 -4.26
CA MET A 137 0.03 -13.10 -5.71
C MET A 137 -0.87 -14.30 -6.07
N SER A 138 -1.81 -14.09 -6.97
CA SER A 138 -2.65 -15.16 -7.52
C SER A 138 -1.87 -15.95 -8.58
N LEU A 139 -2.32 -17.16 -8.90
CA LEU A 139 -1.73 -17.98 -9.97
C LEU A 139 -1.84 -17.29 -11.34
N TRP A 140 -2.85 -16.47 -11.54
CA TRP A 140 -2.97 -15.66 -12.77
C TRP A 140 -1.91 -14.56 -12.84
N GLU A 141 -1.68 -13.83 -11.75
CA GLU A 141 -0.62 -12.80 -11.69
C GLU A 141 0.79 -13.41 -11.81
N SER A 142 1.00 -14.63 -11.30
CA SER A 142 2.28 -15.35 -11.44
C SER A 142 2.50 -15.90 -12.84
N GLY A 143 1.44 -16.02 -13.65
CA GLY A 143 1.45 -16.64 -14.98
C GLY A 143 1.31 -18.16 -14.95
N GLU A 144 0.97 -18.74 -13.80
CA GLU A 144 0.72 -20.18 -13.62
C GLU A 144 -0.72 -20.58 -13.94
N SER A 145 -1.59 -19.61 -14.22
CA SER A 145 -2.97 -19.83 -14.68
C SER A 145 -3.25 -18.97 -15.89
N SER A 146 -3.89 -19.53 -16.92
CA SER A 146 -4.36 -18.81 -18.10
C SER A 146 -5.53 -17.86 -17.79
N GLY A 147 -6.28 -18.10 -16.72
CA GLY A 147 -7.50 -17.38 -16.38
C GLY A 147 -8.71 -17.76 -17.26
N GLU A 148 -8.61 -18.78 -18.10
CA GLU A 148 -9.70 -19.23 -18.99
C GLU A 148 -10.94 -19.65 -18.21
N VAL A 149 -10.75 -20.21 -17.01
CA VAL A 149 -11.83 -20.62 -16.13
C VAL A 149 -11.99 -19.58 -15.02
N SER A 150 -13.15 -18.93 -14.97
CA SER A 150 -13.51 -18.02 -13.90
C SER A 150 -14.87 -18.41 -13.30
N LEU A 151 -15.05 -18.10 -12.01
CA LEU A 151 -16.35 -18.31 -11.35
C LEU A 151 -17.48 -17.56 -12.07
N ALA A 152 -17.23 -16.35 -12.56
CA ALA A 152 -18.21 -15.59 -13.32
C ALA A 152 -18.61 -16.32 -14.61
N HIS A 153 -17.65 -16.91 -15.32
CA HIS A 153 -17.93 -17.71 -16.51
C HIS A 153 -18.79 -18.92 -16.18
N LEU A 154 -18.49 -19.63 -15.10
CA LEU A 154 -19.24 -20.80 -14.64
C LEU A 154 -20.68 -20.47 -14.25
N PHE A 155 -20.87 -19.36 -13.52
CA PHE A 155 -22.21 -18.90 -13.14
C PHE A 155 -23.06 -18.48 -14.35
N ASN A 156 -22.46 -17.84 -15.33
CA ASN A 156 -23.17 -17.35 -16.52
C ASN A 156 -23.42 -18.46 -17.56
N ASN A 157 -22.67 -19.56 -17.49
CA ASN A 157 -22.76 -20.67 -18.44
C ASN A 157 -22.88 -22.03 -17.70
N PRO A 158 -23.98 -22.27 -16.97
CA PRO A 158 -24.18 -23.53 -16.26
C PRO A 158 -24.25 -24.69 -17.24
N GLY A 159 -23.50 -25.76 -16.99
CA GLY A 159 -23.43 -26.95 -17.83
C GLY A 159 -22.29 -26.94 -18.86
N THR A 160 -21.48 -25.92 -18.95
CA THR A 160 -20.29 -25.92 -19.79
C THR A 160 -19.26 -26.91 -19.25
N GLN A 161 -18.84 -27.86 -20.09
CA GLN A 161 -17.71 -28.73 -19.75
C GLN A 161 -16.42 -27.92 -19.82
N ILE A 162 -15.65 -28.00 -18.74
CA ILE A 162 -14.37 -27.29 -18.63
C ILE A 162 -13.26 -28.27 -18.95
N TYR A 163 -12.49 -27.92 -19.97
CA TYR A 163 -11.23 -28.60 -20.29
C TYR A 163 -10.11 -27.57 -20.08
N SER A 164 -9.19 -27.84 -19.19
CA SER A 164 -7.99 -27.05 -19.00
C SER A 164 -6.79 -27.95 -19.08
N GLU A 165 -5.83 -27.61 -19.92
CA GLU A 165 -4.53 -28.26 -19.93
C GLU A 165 -3.72 -27.77 -18.72
N SER A 166 -3.14 -28.69 -17.96
CA SER A 166 -2.17 -28.36 -16.92
C SER A 166 -0.92 -27.78 -17.58
N LYS A 167 -0.49 -26.60 -17.14
CA LYS A 167 0.83 -26.08 -17.48
C LYS A 167 1.90 -26.79 -16.68
#